data_96f526bf31d1ba2ef5cd61055e6736f1
#
_entry.id   96f526bf31d1ba2ef5cd61055e6736f1
#
_cell.length_a   1.000
_cell.length_b   1.000
_cell.length_c   1.000
_cell.angle_alpha   90.00
_cell.angle_beta   90.00
_cell.angle_gamma   90.00
#
_symmetry.space_group_name_H-M   'P 1'
#
loop_
_entity.id
_entity.type
_entity.pdbx_description
1 polymer ?
#
loop_
_entity_poly.entity_id
_entity_poly.type
_entity_poly.pdbx_seq_one_letter_code
_entity_poly.pdbx_strand_id
1 'polypeptide(L)'
;MEISPVSQIWKDKPFRGERRSGHAPLPRAAENGAANSPTLALFVLIATVGVLAYTFFLLNPANRGDWLPYGLVITAEVILVTQALVSMWTILSGGIDPRDFAFHHSQERLFDAAAIEKEGTDAHPERWGVFLEDARIGIDVFITVYGENVATVRRTAIAAIAMRGEHLTWILDDGGSDAVRDMAAELGARYVRRLSNNGAKAGNVNHALSLSKGGFYAIFDADFVPKEDFLYETVPFFIDSNVAFVQTPQTYGNIKNLVSSGAGFMQSVFYRFIQPGRNRFNAAFCVGTNVIFRREAISDIGGMFTDSKSEDVWTSLLLHENGWRSVYIPVTLAVGDAPDTVEDYTKQQLRWASGGFEILMRHNPLNPRRHLTMDQRLQYTVTATHYLVGITPLLLLLVPPLEIYFDLRPVNLTVTWLTWLLFYLGFYGLQIMLAFNTMGSFRPATLVMATVSFPIYIRAFINVFSGREQKWHVTGAAGKRVSPFNFMIPQVLMFAFLLLTSVVAVTKDVGHGTITLATAWNLTSTLVFAVFIGAAMKESHLARVTVPAPPELYPTFARVPRSAPRPSAVAVPLNVTATSEVFNSKEMVIR
;
A
#
# COMPACT_ATOMS: atom_id res chain seq x y z
N MET A 1 6.73 11.80 27.67
CA MET A 1 6.67 11.75 26.21
C MET A 1 6.44 13.18 25.72
N GLU A 2 7.48 13.86 25.30
CA GLU A 2 7.32 15.16 24.65
C GLU A 2 6.67 14.94 23.29
N ILE A 3 5.49 15.51 23.13
CA ILE A 3 4.74 15.51 21.88
C ILE A 3 5.49 16.44 20.93
N SER A 4 5.82 15.97 19.71
CA SER A 4 6.55 16.79 18.75
C SER A 4 5.79 18.11 18.45
N PRO A 5 6.49 19.21 18.12
CA PRO A 5 5.84 20.50 17.80
C PRO A 5 4.80 20.37 16.66
N VAL A 6 4.98 19.41 15.75
CA VAL A 6 4.03 19.13 14.66
C VAL A 6 2.72 18.55 15.20
N SER A 7 2.78 17.69 16.23
CA SER A 7 1.56 17.13 16.84
C SER A 7 0.74 18.17 17.62
N GLN A 8 1.35 19.25 18.09
CA GLN A 8 0.64 20.39 18.69
C GLN A 8 -0.11 21.22 17.65
N ILE A 9 0.45 21.42 16.46
CA ILE A 9 -0.22 22.13 15.36
C ILE A 9 -1.55 21.46 14.99
N TRP A 10 -1.64 20.14 15.12
CA TRP A 10 -2.86 19.38 14.83
C TRP A 10 -3.93 19.47 15.93
N LYS A 11 -3.54 19.80 17.16
CA LYS A 11 -4.46 19.95 18.29
C LYS A 11 -5.08 21.35 18.40
N ASP A 12 -4.35 22.37 17.99
CA ASP A 12 -4.67 23.77 18.26
C ASP A 12 -5.24 24.55 17.08
N LYS A 13 -5.30 23.96 15.87
CA LYS A 13 -6.01 24.60 14.77
C LYS A 13 -7.52 24.47 15.01
N PRO A 14 -8.24 25.60 15.17
CA PRO A 14 -9.69 25.54 15.15
C PRO A 14 -10.10 24.95 13.79
N PHE A 15 -10.91 23.89 13.84
CA PHE A 15 -11.56 23.34 12.65
C PHE A 15 -12.26 24.50 11.92
N ARG A 16 -11.78 24.88 10.76
CA ARG A 16 -12.49 25.82 9.87
C ARG A 16 -13.74 25.13 9.35
N GLY A 17 -14.77 25.18 10.19
CA GLY A 17 -16.05 24.50 10.01
C GLY A 17 -16.98 25.13 8.99
N GLU A 18 -16.48 25.81 7.99
CA GLU A 18 -17.22 25.94 6.75
C GLU A 18 -17.07 24.59 6.03
N ARG A 19 -18.09 23.71 6.23
CA ARG A 19 -18.32 22.63 5.27
C ARG A 19 -18.17 23.29 3.91
N ARG A 20 -17.14 22.93 3.13
CA ARG A 20 -17.19 23.11 1.70
C ARG A 20 -18.45 22.36 1.28
N SER A 21 -19.55 23.11 1.20
CA SER A 21 -20.88 22.60 0.95
C SER A 21 -20.85 22.02 -0.45
N GLY A 22 -20.95 20.72 -0.53
CA GLY A 22 -21.06 20.08 -1.81
C GLY A 22 -20.21 18.85 -1.94
N HIS A 23 -20.41 17.85 -1.05
CA HIS A 23 -20.34 16.48 -1.53
C HIS A 23 -21.57 16.30 -2.45
N ALA A 24 -21.54 16.94 -3.62
CA ALA A 24 -22.37 16.45 -4.69
C ALA A 24 -21.96 14.98 -4.85
N PRO A 25 -22.88 14.00 -4.77
CA PRO A 25 -22.58 12.64 -5.17
C PRO A 25 -21.87 12.76 -6.51
N LEU A 26 -20.80 11.99 -6.72
CA LEU A 26 -20.14 11.92 -8.04
C LEU A 26 -21.24 11.94 -9.09
N PRO A 27 -21.21 12.85 -10.09
CA PRO A 27 -22.22 12.89 -11.13
C PRO A 27 -22.47 11.45 -11.54
N ARG A 28 -23.73 11.03 -11.66
CA ARG A 28 -24.04 9.71 -12.20
C ARG A 28 -23.26 9.63 -13.50
N ALA A 29 -22.27 8.75 -13.58
CA ALA A 29 -21.43 8.59 -14.74
C ALA A 29 -22.33 8.55 -15.96
N ALA A 30 -21.97 9.33 -16.97
CA ALA A 30 -22.53 9.15 -18.30
C ALA A 30 -22.46 7.66 -18.63
N GLU A 31 -23.49 7.09 -19.21
CA GLU A 31 -23.78 5.65 -19.37
C GLU A 31 -22.69 4.76 -19.97
N ASN A 32 -21.49 5.30 -20.23
CA ASN A 32 -20.33 4.61 -20.83
C ASN A 32 -19.17 4.34 -19.86
N GLY A 33 -19.32 4.58 -18.56
CA GLY A 33 -18.30 4.17 -17.58
C GLY A 33 -18.18 2.65 -17.54
N ALA A 34 -16.96 2.14 -17.36
CA ALA A 34 -16.68 0.70 -17.26
C ALA A 34 -17.48 0.09 -16.11
N ALA A 35 -18.73 -0.29 -16.37
CA ALA A 35 -19.57 -0.99 -15.42
C ALA A 35 -18.88 -2.29 -15.01
N ASN A 36 -19.02 -2.69 -13.77
CA ASN A 36 -18.63 -4.05 -13.35
C ASN A 36 -19.21 -5.04 -14.35
N SER A 37 -18.38 -5.94 -14.88
CA SER A 37 -18.84 -7.01 -15.76
C SER A 37 -20.04 -7.72 -15.10
N PRO A 38 -21.16 -7.97 -15.79
CA PRO A 38 -22.27 -8.74 -15.22
C PRO A 38 -21.83 -10.06 -14.61
N THR A 39 -20.81 -10.69 -15.19
CA THR A 39 -20.17 -11.91 -14.68
C THR A 39 -19.54 -11.66 -13.31
N LEU A 40 -18.80 -10.56 -13.11
CA LEU A 40 -18.22 -10.20 -11.83
C LEU A 40 -19.31 -9.99 -10.78
N ALA A 41 -20.36 -9.24 -11.11
CA ALA A 41 -21.48 -9.00 -10.19
C ALA A 41 -22.17 -10.31 -9.79
N LEU A 42 -22.40 -11.20 -10.75
CA LEU A 42 -22.97 -12.52 -10.49
C LEU A 42 -22.10 -13.36 -9.53
N PHE A 43 -20.79 -13.44 -9.79
CA PHE A 43 -19.88 -14.21 -8.94
C PHE A 43 -19.75 -13.62 -7.53
N VAL A 44 -19.73 -12.29 -7.40
CA VAL A 44 -19.72 -11.65 -6.07
C VAL A 44 -21.01 -11.93 -5.32
N LEU A 45 -22.18 -11.89 -5.97
CA LEU A 45 -23.46 -12.23 -5.37
C LEU A 45 -23.51 -13.70 -4.92
N ILE A 46 -23.08 -14.64 -5.78
CA ILE A 46 -23.01 -16.07 -5.43
C ILE A 46 -22.07 -16.28 -4.24
N ALA A 47 -20.87 -15.64 -4.26
CA ALA A 47 -19.92 -15.71 -3.17
C ALA A 47 -20.50 -15.13 -1.87
N THR A 48 -21.27 -14.05 -1.94
CA THR A 48 -21.97 -13.45 -0.78
C THR A 48 -22.97 -14.43 -0.19
N VAL A 49 -23.77 -15.08 -1.01
CA VAL A 49 -24.72 -16.12 -0.55
C VAL A 49 -23.97 -17.28 0.12
N GLY A 50 -22.85 -17.72 -0.45
CA GLY A 50 -22.01 -18.77 0.14
C GLY A 50 -21.46 -18.37 1.51
N VAL A 51 -20.97 -17.12 1.65
CA VAL A 51 -20.50 -16.57 2.93
C VAL A 51 -21.63 -16.55 3.99
N LEU A 52 -22.82 -16.09 3.61
CA LEU A 52 -23.97 -16.02 4.52
C LEU A 52 -24.46 -17.42 4.93
N ALA A 53 -24.51 -18.37 3.98
CA ALA A 53 -24.88 -19.76 4.26
C ALA A 53 -23.87 -20.42 5.22
N TYR A 54 -22.57 -20.22 5.00
CA TYR A 54 -21.54 -20.70 5.90
C TYR A 54 -21.64 -20.08 7.29
N THR A 55 -21.88 -18.78 7.36
CA THR A 55 -22.07 -18.05 8.63
C THR A 55 -23.27 -18.62 9.41
N PHE A 56 -24.39 -18.85 8.73
CA PHE A 56 -25.58 -19.46 9.33
C PHE A 56 -25.28 -20.87 9.85
N PHE A 57 -24.57 -21.70 9.07
CA PHE A 57 -24.16 -23.03 9.50
C PHE A 57 -23.27 -22.98 10.75
N LEU A 58 -22.26 -22.08 10.76
CA LEU A 58 -21.30 -21.97 11.85
C LEU A 58 -21.93 -21.44 13.15
N LEU A 59 -22.85 -20.48 13.05
CA LEU A 59 -23.55 -19.88 14.19
C LEU A 59 -24.67 -20.76 14.74
N ASN A 60 -25.07 -21.85 14.06
CA ASN A 60 -26.11 -22.74 14.53
C ASN A 60 -25.63 -23.52 15.76
N PRO A 61 -26.24 -23.35 16.94
CA PRO A 61 -25.82 -24.03 18.18
C PRO A 61 -25.83 -25.56 18.07
N ALA A 62 -26.69 -26.14 17.22
CA ALA A 62 -26.77 -27.58 17.02
C ALA A 62 -25.51 -28.15 16.35
N ASN A 63 -24.77 -27.34 15.60
CA ASN A 63 -23.56 -27.76 14.92
C ASN A 63 -22.31 -27.63 15.80
N ARG A 64 -22.43 -26.96 16.95
CA ARG A 64 -21.29 -26.69 17.83
C ARG A 64 -20.75 -27.98 18.46
N GLY A 65 -19.42 -28.15 18.36
CA GLY A 65 -18.68 -29.15 19.10
C GLY A 65 -18.16 -28.64 20.46
N ASP A 66 -16.89 -28.92 20.75
CA ASP A 66 -16.23 -28.50 21.98
C ASP A 66 -15.92 -27.01 21.99
N TRP A 67 -16.07 -26.37 23.14
CA TRP A 67 -16.00 -24.91 23.28
C TRP A 67 -14.66 -24.30 22.84
N LEU A 68 -13.52 -24.97 23.17
CA LEU A 68 -12.22 -24.40 22.89
C LEU A 68 -11.93 -24.32 21.38
N PRO A 69 -11.96 -25.44 20.61
CA PRO A 69 -11.73 -25.37 19.16
C PRO A 69 -12.84 -24.58 18.43
N TYR A 70 -14.11 -24.69 18.89
CA TYR A 70 -15.18 -23.87 18.33
C TYR A 70 -14.93 -22.37 18.54
N GLY A 71 -14.47 -21.96 19.73
CA GLY A 71 -14.13 -20.57 20.03
C GLY A 71 -12.99 -20.02 19.15
N LEU A 72 -11.99 -20.84 18.84
CA LEU A 72 -10.92 -20.46 17.91
C LEU A 72 -11.47 -20.27 16.49
N VAL A 73 -12.28 -21.21 16.00
CA VAL A 73 -12.88 -21.14 14.67
C VAL A 73 -13.81 -19.93 14.58
N ILE A 74 -14.76 -19.76 15.50
CA ILE A 74 -15.73 -18.66 15.43
C ILE A 74 -15.04 -17.29 15.49
N THR A 75 -13.98 -17.15 16.29
CA THR A 75 -13.22 -15.91 16.37
C THR A 75 -12.52 -15.59 15.05
N ALA A 76 -11.88 -16.58 14.43
CA ALA A 76 -11.26 -16.42 13.13
C ALA A 76 -12.27 -16.08 12.04
N GLU A 77 -13.37 -16.82 12.00
CA GLU A 77 -14.39 -16.72 10.95
C GLU A 77 -15.22 -15.43 11.05
N VAL A 78 -15.50 -14.92 12.22
CA VAL A 78 -16.16 -13.60 12.38
C VAL A 78 -15.32 -12.50 11.73
N ILE A 79 -13.99 -12.54 11.92
CA ILE A 79 -13.07 -11.59 11.29
C ILE A 79 -13.10 -11.78 9.76
N LEU A 80 -12.94 -13.02 9.28
CA LEU A 80 -12.88 -13.34 7.85
C LEU A 80 -14.20 -13.00 7.13
N VAL A 81 -15.34 -13.40 7.69
CA VAL A 81 -16.68 -13.14 7.15
C VAL A 81 -16.94 -11.63 7.06
N THR A 82 -16.66 -10.89 8.12
CA THR A 82 -16.86 -9.43 8.15
C THR A 82 -16.03 -8.75 7.05
N GLN A 83 -14.76 -9.09 6.96
CA GLN A 83 -13.87 -8.53 5.93
C GLN A 83 -14.31 -8.95 4.51
N ALA A 84 -14.74 -10.19 4.32
CA ALA A 84 -15.23 -10.69 3.03
C ALA A 84 -16.50 -9.95 2.59
N LEU A 85 -17.51 -9.80 3.45
CA LEU A 85 -18.76 -9.12 3.11
C LEU A 85 -18.55 -7.66 2.76
N VAL A 86 -17.73 -6.92 3.53
CA VAL A 86 -17.43 -5.52 3.23
C VAL A 86 -16.59 -5.39 1.96
N SER A 87 -15.65 -6.30 1.73
CA SER A 87 -14.86 -6.32 0.48
C SER A 87 -15.75 -6.58 -0.73
N MET A 88 -16.69 -7.52 -0.66
CA MET A 88 -17.64 -7.80 -1.74
C MET A 88 -18.53 -6.60 -2.04
N TRP A 89 -19.07 -5.95 -1.00
CA TRP A 89 -19.82 -4.71 -1.15
C TRP A 89 -18.98 -3.60 -1.79
N THR A 90 -17.73 -3.44 -1.37
CA THR A 90 -16.80 -2.48 -1.94
C THR A 90 -16.52 -2.77 -3.42
N ILE A 91 -16.27 -4.04 -3.78
CA ILE A 91 -16.05 -4.47 -5.17
C ILE A 91 -17.27 -4.15 -6.04
N LEU A 92 -18.47 -4.48 -5.59
CA LEU A 92 -19.71 -4.18 -6.32
C LEU A 92 -19.93 -2.68 -6.53
N SER A 93 -19.43 -1.84 -5.63
CA SER A 93 -19.54 -0.38 -5.71
C SER A 93 -18.54 0.25 -6.70
N GLY A 94 -17.54 -0.49 -7.15
CA GLY A 94 -16.36 0.01 -7.87
C GLY A 94 -16.46 0.04 -9.40
N GLY A 95 -17.63 -0.18 -10.00
CA GLY A 95 -17.80 -0.28 -11.46
C GLY A 95 -17.87 1.05 -12.22
N ILE A 96 -17.53 2.18 -11.61
CA ILE A 96 -17.66 3.51 -12.20
C ILE A 96 -16.27 4.04 -12.55
N ASP A 97 -16.03 4.35 -13.83
CA ASP A 97 -14.85 5.10 -14.26
C ASP A 97 -14.98 6.56 -13.77
N PRO A 98 -14.02 7.09 -13.01
CA PRO A 98 -14.08 8.47 -12.54
C PRO A 98 -13.83 9.51 -13.64
N ARG A 99 -13.40 9.10 -14.84
CA ARG A 99 -13.17 9.97 -15.99
C ARG A 99 -14.50 10.34 -16.64
N ASP A 100 -15.03 11.46 -16.24
CA ASP A 100 -16.27 12.02 -16.75
C ASP A 100 -16.03 13.00 -17.91
N PHE A 101 -17.09 13.69 -18.35
CA PHE A 101 -17.01 14.68 -19.42
C PHE A 101 -16.05 15.84 -19.05
N ALA A 102 -16.06 16.30 -17.80
CA ALA A 102 -15.20 17.39 -17.37
C ALA A 102 -13.71 16.97 -17.41
N PHE A 103 -13.41 15.72 -17.03
CA PHE A 103 -12.07 15.14 -17.17
C PHE A 103 -11.62 15.16 -18.64
N HIS A 104 -12.42 14.59 -19.55
CA HIS A 104 -12.04 14.51 -20.97
C HIS A 104 -11.88 15.88 -21.60
N HIS A 105 -12.79 16.82 -21.31
CA HIS A 105 -12.67 18.19 -21.77
C HIS A 105 -11.39 18.88 -21.26
N SER A 106 -11.04 18.67 -19.99
CA SER A 106 -9.77 19.18 -19.43
C SER A 106 -8.55 18.49 -20.03
N GLN A 107 -8.65 17.16 -20.31
CA GLN A 107 -7.57 16.39 -20.91
C GLN A 107 -7.24 16.85 -22.34
N GLU A 108 -8.26 17.14 -23.16
CA GLU A 108 -8.07 17.65 -24.52
C GLU A 108 -7.39 19.01 -24.54
N ARG A 109 -7.56 19.82 -23.50
CA ARG A 109 -6.99 21.18 -23.36
C ARG A 109 -5.75 21.24 -22.50
N LEU A 110 -5.28 20.07 -21.99
CA LEU A 110 -4.15 20.00 -21.07
C LEU A 110 -2.87 20.57 -21.67
N PHE A 111 -2.67 20.34 -22.97
CA PHE A 111 -1.54 20.85 -23.74
C PHE A 111 -2.05 21.73 -24.87
N ASP A 112 -1.67 23.01 -24.86
CA ASP A 112 -2.09 23.97 -25.88
C ASP A 112 -1.22 23.83 -27.13
N ALA A 113 -1.80 23.35 -28.22
CA ALA A 113 -1.11 23.17 -29.50
C ALA A 113 -0.52 24.47 -30.06
N ALA A 114 -1.21 25.61 -29.90
CA ALA A 114 -0.71 26.90 -30.34
C ALA A 114 0.49 27.38 -29.50
N ALA A 115 0.49 27.09 -28.20
CA ALA A 115 1.62 27.37 -27.32
C ALA A 115 2.81 26.48 -27.68
N ILE A 116 2.61 25.19 -27.95
CA ILE A 116 3.66 24.24 -28.36
C ILE A 116 4.34 24.72 -29.64
N GLU A 117 3.56 25.04 -30.67
CA GLU A 117 4.08 25.56 -31.95
C GLU A 117 4.85 26.88 -31.77
N LYS A 118 4.27 27.82 -31.01
CA LYS A 118 4.91 29.12 -30.74
C LYS A 118 6.21 29.00 -29.94
N GLU A 119 6.28 28.09 -28.99
CA GLU A 119 7.45 27.83 -28.16
C GLU A 119 8.50 26.92 -28.88
N GLY A 120 8.14 26.31 -30.02
CA GLY A 120 9.00 25.40 -30.79
C GLY A 120 9.35 24.13 -29.99
N THR A 121 8.42 23.63 -29.19
CA THR A 121 8.60 22.48 -28.29
C THR A 121 8.00 21.17 -28.82
N ASP A 122 7.59 21.11 -30.10
CA ASP A 122 6.94 19.93 -30.71
C ASP A 122 7.73 18.62 -30.50
N ALA A 123 9.06 18.69 -30.62
CA ALA A 123 9.94 17.53 -30.47
C ALA A 123 10.27 17.19 -29.00
N HIS A 124 9.75 17.96 -28.04
CA HIS A 124 10.08 17.89 -26.62
C HIS A 124 8.83 17.85 -25.74
N PRO A 125 8.10 16.71 -25.69
CA PRO A 125 6.85 16.61 -24.93
C PRO A 125 6.99 16.93 -23.44
N GLU A 126 8.17 16.72 -22.87
CA GLU A 126 8.49 17.05 -21.47
C GLU A 126 8.53 18.58 -21.18
N ARG A 127 8.44 19.41 -22.22
CA ARG A 127 8.43 20.88 -22.12
C ARG A 127 7.09 21.51 -22.47
N TRP A 128 6.09 20.71 -22.84
CA TRP A 128 4.78 21.25 -23.16
C TRP A 128 4.14 21.91 -21.94
N GLY A 129 3.73 23.18 -22.07
CA GLY A 129 3.03 23.87 -20.98
C GLY A 129 1.80 23.11 -20.56
N VAL A 130 1.60 22.94 -19.27
CA VAL A 130 0.44 22.22 -18.70
C VAL A 130 -0.60 23.24 -18.26
N PHE A 131 -1.85 23.08 -18.72
CA PHE A 131 -2.92 24.01 -18.47
C PHE A 131 -4.09 23.32 -17.75
N LEU A 132 -4.67 24.01 -16.78
CA LEU A 132 -5.98 23.68 -16.22
C LEU A 132 -6.91 24.86 -16.51
N GLU A 133 -7.99 24.60 -17.22
CA GLU A 133 -8.78 25.64 -17.90
C GLU A 133 -7.85 26.44 -18.82
N ASP A 134 -7.73 27.75 -18.61
CA ASP A 134 -6.85 28.61 -19.40
C ASP A 134 -5.59 29.04 -18.61
N ALA A 135 -5.37 28.49 -17.42
CA ALA A 135 -4.26 28.82 -16.55
C ALA A 135 -3.10 27.82 -16.67
N ARG A 136 -1.89 28.31 -17.03
CA ARG A 136 -0.67 27.49 -16.98
C ARG A 136 -0.36 27.16 -15.52
N ILE A 137 -0.16 25.89 -15.21
CA ILE A 137 0.12 25.40 -13.87
C ILE A 137 1.55 24.92 -13.73
N GLY A 138 2.13 25.07 -12.53
CA GLY A 138 3.43 24.53 -12.18
C GLY A 138 3.31 23.19 -11.47
N ILE A 139 4.12 22.22 -11.88
CA ILE A 139 4.15 20.88 -11.32
C ILE A 139 5.56 20.56 -10.83
N ASP A 140 5.67 20.04 -9.61
CA ASP A 140 6.90 19.45 -9.06
C ASP A 140 6.78 17.93 -9.06
N VAL A 141 7.85 17.21 -9.37
CA VAL A 141 7.91 15.74 -9.31
C VAL A 141 8.97 15.33 -8.30
N PHE A 142 8.57 14.69 -7.23
CA PHE A 142 9.43 14.29 -6.13
C PHE A 142 9.75 12.79 -6.20
N ILE A 143 11.04 12.46 -6.28
CA ILE A 143 11.55 11.09 -6.18
C ILE A 143 12.18 10.94 -4.80
N THR A 144 11.58 10.10 -3.95
CA THR A 144 12.05 9.90 -2.58
C THR A 144 13.08 8.77 -2.53
N VAL A 145 14.27 9.08 -1.97
CA VAL A 145 15.43 8.19 -1.90
C VAL A 145 15.91 8.03 -0.47
N TYR A 146 16.23 6.79 -0.07
CA TYR A 146 16.81 6.47 1.24
C TYR A 146 17.80 5.28 1.15
N GLY A 147 18.87 5.45 0.38
CA GLY A 147 19.94 4.44 0.27
C GLY A 147 19.69 3.35 -0.77
N GLU A 148 18.79 3.56 -1.72
CA GLU A 148 18.62 2.70 -2.90
C GLU A 148 19.86 2.81 -3.80
N ASN A 149 20.06 1.80 -4.65
CA ASN A 149 21.15 1.79 -5.62
C ASN A 149 20.98 2.95 -6.60
N VAL A 150 22.08 3.67 -6.89
CA VAL A 150 22.12 4.80 -7.84
C VAL A 150 21.53 4.44 -9.20
N ALA A 151 21.75 3.20 -9.69
CA ALA A 151 21.19 2.75 -10.97
C ALA A 151 19.65 2.66 -10.93
N THR A 152 19.07 2.27 -9.79
CA THR A 152 17.60 2.25 -9.58
C THR A 152 17.05 3.68 -9.60
N VAL A 153 17.64 4.58 -8.82
CA VAL A 153 17.24 6.00 -8.78
C VAL A 153 17.37 6.65 -10.15
N ARG A 154 18.48 6.39 -10.87
CA ARG A 154 18.74 6.93 -12.23
C ARG A 154 17.63 6.51 -13.20
N ARG A 155 17.22 5.25 -13.18
CA ARG A 155 16.15 4.72 -14.05
C ARG A 155 14.83 5.48 -13.84
N THR A 156 14.45 5.67 -12.60
CA THR A 156 13.24 6.40 -12.21
C THR A 156 13.36 7.89 -12.56
N ALA A 157 14.52 8.51 -12.29
CA ALA A 157 14.75 9.91 -12.61
C ALA A 157 14.69 10.21 -14.12
N ILE A 158 15.29 9.37 -14.95
CA ILE A 158 15.21 9.50 -16.42
C ILE A 158 13.77 9.43 -16.90
N ALA A 159 13.00 8.46 -16.41
CA ALA A 159 11.61 8.30 -16.80
C ALA A 159 10.74 9.47 -16.30
N ALA A 160 10.98 9.94 -15.08
CA ALA A 160 10.26 11.08 -14.52
C ALA A 160 10.53 12.37 -15.31
N ILE A 161 11.78 12.65 -15.70
CA ILE A 161 12.15 13.81 -16.53
C ILE A 161 11.49 13.73 -17.91
N ALA A 162 11.29 12.53 -18.45
CA ALA A 162 10.73 12.30 -19.78
C ALA A 162 9.18 12.31 -19.81
N MET A 163 8.50 12.51 -18.69
CA MET A 163 7.03 12.61 -18.68
C MET A 163 6.56 13.81 -19.52
N ARG A 164 5.46 13.61 -20.23
CA ARG A 164 4.83 14.69 -21.02
C ARG A 164 4.26 15.78 -20.11
N GLY A 165 4.56 17.03 -20.44
CA GLY A 165 4.16 18.21 -19.68
C GLY A 165 5.31 18.81 -18.86
N GLU A 166 5.41 20.14 -18.89
CA GLU A 166 6.44 20.87 -18.16
C GLU A 166 6.34 20.65 -16.66
N HIS A 167 7.44 20.21 -16.06
CA HIS A 167 7.54 19.99 -14.63
C HIS A 167 8.99 20.08 -14.15
N LEU A 168 9.17 20.22 -12.83
CA LEU A 168 10.48 20.21 -12.20
C LEU A 168 10.68 18.90 -11.43
N THR A 169 11.69 18.11 -11.82
CA THR A 169 12.04 16.87 -11.14
C THR A 169 13.03 17.12 -10.02
N TRP A 170 12.71 16.60 -8.83
CA TRP A 170 13.48 16.73 -7.61
C TRP A 170 13.83 15.34 -7.06
N ILE A 171 15.08 15.14 -6.66
CA ILE A 171 15.54 13.94 -5.96
C ILE A 171 15.72 14.29 -4.50
N LEU A 172 14.87 13.69 -3.64
CA LEU A 172 14.80 13.94 -2.21
C LEU A 172 15.55 12.84 -1.48
N ASP A 173 16.83 13.08 -1.15
CA ASP A 173 17.75 12.05 -0.65
C ASP A 173 17.97 12.16 0.87
N ASP A 174 17.24 11.34 1.64
CA ASP A 174 17.44 11.14 3.09
C ASP A 174 18.59 10.17 3.40
N GLY A 175 19.09 9.42 2.41
CA GLY A 175 20.25 8.53 2.54
C GLY A 175 21.59 9.27 2.45
N GLY A 176 21.58 10.48 1.89
CA GLY A 176 22.75 11.35 1.85
C GLY A 176 23.87 10.89 0.93
N SER A 177 23.56 10.26 -0.22
CA SER A 177 24.52 9.71 -1.16
C SER A 177 25.08 10.78 -2.11
N ASP A 178 26.41 10.99 -2.10
CA ASP A 178 27.07 11.88 -3.06
C ASP A 178 26.94 11.36 -4.49
N ALA A 179 26.94 10.05 -4.69
CA ALA A 179 26.73 9.46 -6.01
C ALA A 179 25.31 9.74 -6.57
N VAL A 180 24.29 9.81 -5.72
CA VAL A 180 22.93 10.22 -6.12
C VAL A 180 22.90 11.71 -6.43
N ARG A 181 23.58 12.56 -5.66
CA ARG A 181 23.73 14.00 -5.94
C ARG A 181 24.36 14.25 -7.31
N ASP A 182 25.48 13.59 -7.58
CA ASP A 182 26.24 13.77 -8.83
C ASP A 182 25.43 13.28 -10.04
N MET A 183 24.71 12.16 -9.89
CA MET A 183 23.77 11.66 -10.89
C MET A 183 22.60 12.64 -11.12
N ALA A 184 22.05 13.24 -10.08
CA ALA A 184 20.98 14.24 -10.21
C ALA A 184 21.45 15.47 -11.00
N ALA A 185 22.67 15.96 -10.72
CA ALA A 185 23.29 17.07 -11.44
C ALA A 185 23.53 16.73 -12.92
N GLU A 186 23.99 15.51 -13.23
CA GLU A 186 24.19 15.03 -14.61
C GLU A 186 22.87 15.02 -15.41
N LEU A 187 21.77 14.64 -14.77
CA LEU A 187 20.44 14.57 -15.39
C LEU A 187 19.69 15.92 -15.42
N GLY A 188 20.21 16.95 -14.76
CA GLY A 188 19.54 18.24 -14.64
C GLY A 188 18.39 18.26 -13.65
N ALA A 189 18.26 17.23 -12.80
CA ALA A 189 17.29 17.18 -11.72
C ALA A 189 17.75 18.00 -10.50
N ARG A 190 16.81 18.55 -9.75
CA ARG A 190 17.11 19.22 -8.49
C ARG A 190 17.39 18.19 -7.40
N TYR A 191 18.40 18.43 -6.59
CA TYR A 191 18.78 17.55 -5.49
C TYR A 191 18.55 18.22 -4.14
N VAL A 192 17.91 17.49 -3.23
CA VAL A 192 17.66 17.96 -1.86
C VAL A 192 18.15 16.91 -0.87
N ARG A 193 18.98 17.35 0.09
CA ARG A 193 19.47 16.56 1.22
C ARG A 193 19.15 17.29 2.50
N ARG A 194 18.55 16.59 3.47
CA ARG A 194 18.27 17.13 4.81
C ARG A 194 19.40 16.82 5.80
N LEU A 195 19.51 17.65 6.85
CA LEU A 195 20.44 17.39 7.95
C LEU A 195 19.92 16.30 8.91
N SER A 196 18.61 16.05 8.92
CA SER A 196 17.98 15.01 9.73
C SER A 196 16.90 14.31 8.90
N ASN A 197 16.62 13.05 9.22
CA ASN A 197 15.56 12.25 8.60
C ASN A 197 14.26 12.22 9.43
N ASN A 198 14.03 13.22 10.30
CA ASN A 198 12.83 13.32 11.11
C ASN A 198 11.57 13.33 10.24
N GLY A 199 10.54 12.56 10.67
CA GLY A 199 9.31 12.37 9.90
C GLY A 199 9.50 11.50 8.64
N ALA A 200 10.65 10.85 8.48
CA ALA A 200 10.97 9.94 7.38
C ALA A 200 10.53 10.51 6.02
N LYS A 201 9.84 9.71 5.17
CA LYS A 201 9.40 10.12 3.85
C LYS A 201 8.49 11.36 3.87
N ALA A 202 7.49 11.41 4.75
CA ALA A 202 6.60 12.57 4.87
C ALA A 202 7.37 13.84 5.25
N GLY A 203 8.31 13.74 6.19
CA GLY A 203 9.18 14.86 6.56
C GLY A 203 10.07 15.31 5.39
N ASN A 204 10.54 14.39 4.54
CA ASN A 204 11.31 14.70 3.34
C ASN A 204 10.46 15.46 2.31
N VAL A 205 9.24 14.98 2.05
CA VAL A 205 8.28 15.67 1.18
C VAL A 205 7.91 17.04 1.73
N ASN A 206 7.62 17.18 3.03
CA ASN A 206 7.31 18.48 3.65
C ASN A 206 8.47 19.47 3.52
N HIS A 207 9.72 19.01 3.65
CA HIS A 207 10.88 19.84 3.43
C HIS A 207 10.98 20.28 1.95
N ALA A 208 10.77 19.38 1.01
CA ALA A 208 10.77 19.72 -0.42
C ALA A 208 9.65 20.71 -0.77
N LEU A 209 8.46 20.58 -0.15
CA LEU A 209 7.38 21.53 -0.31
C LEU A 209 7.73 22.94 0.17
N SER A 210 8.62 23.11 1.15
CA SER A 210 9.09 24.44 1.57
C SER A 210 10.05 25.09 0.56
N LEU A 211 10.68 24.30 -0.30
CA LEU A 211 11.66 24.75 -1.30
C LEU A 211 11.06 24.91 -2.71
N SER A 212 10.01 24.18 -3.01
CA SER A 212 9.35 24.12 -4.32
C SER A 212 8.15 25.07 -4.38
N LYS A 213 7.66 25.38 -5.61
CA LYS A 213 6.61 26.37 -5.82
C LYS A 213 5.44 25.88 -6.70
N GLY A 214 5.49 24.65 -7.25
CA GLY A 214 4.43 24.11 -8.07
C GLY A 214 3.08 24.06 -7.31
N GLY A 215 2.00 24.38 -7.98
CA GLY A 215 0.65 24.25 -7.42
C GLY A 215 0.23 22.80 -7.21
N PHE A 216 0.91 21.90 -7.94
CA PHE A 216 0.73 20.44 -7.86
C PHE A 216 2.08 19.76 -7.70
N TYR A 217 2.08 18.57 -7.10
CA TYR A 217 3.30 17.77 -7.03
C TYR A 217 2.99 16.28 -7.05
N ALA A 218 3.78 15.54 -7.82
CA ALA A 218 3.74 14.08 -7.88
C ALA A 218 4.81 13.47 -6.97
N ILE A 219 4.54 12.28 -6.44
CA ILE A 219 5.49 11.51 -5.62
C ILE A 219 5.73 10.14 -6.24
N PHE A 220 7.00 9.79 -6.42
CA PHE A 220 7.45 8.45 -6.79
C PHE A 220 8.49 7.95 -5.79
N ASP A 221 8.41 6.67 -5.42
CA ASP A 221 9.52 5.99 -4.76
C ASP A 221 10.66 5.77 -5.74
N ALA A 222 11.87 5.63 -5.23
CA ALA A 222 13.07 5.48 -6.03
C ALA A 222 13.04 4.32 -7.03
N ASP A 223 12.23 3.29 -6.77
CA ASP A 223 12.08 2.07 -7.56
C ASP A 223 10.81 2.04 -8.42
N PHE A 224 9.96 3.08 -8.38
CA PHE A 224 8.76 3.19 -9.21
C PHE A 224 8.99 4.09 -10.43
N VAL A 225 9.11 3.47 -11.59
CA VAL A 225 9.38 4.11 -12.88
C VAL A 225 8.07 4.60 -13.49
N PRO A 226 7.83 5.93 -13.59
CA PRO A 226 6.62 6.47 -14.19
C PRO A 226 6.61 6.26 -15.71
N LYS A 227 5.40 6.26 -16.28
CA LYS A 227 5.17 6.33 -17.73
C LYS A 227 5.05 7.77 -18.17
N GLU A 228 5.32 8.01 -19.44
CA GLU A 228 5.26 9.34 -20.06
C GLU A 228 3.92 10.04 -19.87
N ASP A 229 2.82 9.28 -19.84
CA ASP A 229 1.45 9.78 -19.75
C ASP A 229 0.95 10.02 -18.32
N PHE A 230 1.80 9.93 -17.30
CA PHE A 230 1.35 10.06 -15.92
C PHE A 230 0.63 11.38 -15.66
N LEU A 231 1.18 12.51 -16.10
CA LEU A 231 0.55 13.82 -15.92
C LEU A 231 -0.70 13.98 -16.79
N TYR A 232 -0.66 13.46 -18.02
CA TYR A 232 -1.78 13.50 -18.96
C TYR A 232 -3.03 12.79 -18.43
N GLU A 233 -2.85 11.67 -17.72
CA GLU A 233 -3.94 10.87 -17.15
C GLU A 233 -4.37 11.30 -15.75
N THR A 234 -3.60 12.13 -15.05
CA THR A 234 -3.90 12.47 -13.65
C THR A 234 -4.26 13.94 -13.44
N VAL A 235 -3.61 14.86 -14.12
CA VAL A 235 -3.82 16.30 -13.93
C VAL A 235 -5.24 16.76 -14.26
N PRO A 236 -5.93 16.25 -15.32
CA PRO A 236 -7.27 16.71 -15.68
C PRO A 236 -8.31 16.60 -14.55
N PHE A 237 -8.15 15.70 -13.59
CA PHE A 237 -9.07 15.59 -12.46
C PHE A 237 -9.07 16.82 -11.55
N PHE A 238 -8.02 17.63 -11.59
CA PHE A 238 -7.94 18.84 -10.78
C PHE A 238 -8.75 20.03 -11.31
N ILE A 239 -9.47 19.82 -12.41
CA ILE A 239 -10.55 20.76 -12.83
C ILE A 239 -11.60 20.88 -11.71
N ASP A 240 -11.87 19.82 -10.96
CA ASP A 240 -12.60 19.87 -9.70
C ASP A 240 -11.67 20.41 -8.59
N SER A 241 -11.96 21.64 -8.16
CA SER A 241 -11.17 22.31 -7.10
C SER A 241 -11.18 21.58 -5.75
N ASN A 242 -12.11 20.65 -5.51
CA ASN A 242 -12.19 19.87 -4.29
C ASN A 242 -11.28 18.63 -4.31
N VAL A 243 -10.70 18.26 -5.46
CA VAL A 243 -9.80 17.11 -5.55
C VAL A 243 -8.45 17.47 -4.93
N ALA A 244 -8.10 16.75 -3.85
CA ALA A 244 -6.83 16.88 -3.15
C ALA A 244 -5.71 16.09 -3.81
N PHE A 245 -6.01 14.86 -4.25
CA PHE A 245 -5.02 14.00 -4.88
C PHE A 245 -5.65 13.00 -5.85
N VAL A 246 -4.82 12.55 -6.78
CA VAL A 246 -5.14 11.45 -7.72
C VAL A 246 -4.13 10.34 -7.50
N GLN A 247 -4.61 9.15 -7.16
CA GLN A 247 -3.81 7.96 -6.92
C GLN A 247 -3.93 6.97 -8.07
N THR A 248 -2.81 6.35 -8.47
CA THR A 248 -2.76 5.25 -9.44
C THR A 248 -2.20 3.98 -8.81
N PRO A 249 -2.39 2.78 -9.40
CA PRO A 249 -1.93 1.53 -8.79
C PRO A 249 -0.42 1.42 -8.67
N GLN A 250 0.03 0.68 -7.64
CA GLN A 250 1.37 0.11 -7.65
C GLN A 250 1.34 -1.18 -8.47
N THR A 251 2.08 -1.20 -9.56
CA THR A 251 2.24 -2.38 -10.42
C THR A 251 3.69 -2.85 -10.34
N TYR A 252 3.90 -4.14 -10.25
CA TYR A 252 5.22 -4.71 -10.05
C TYR A 252 5.75 -5.44 -11.27
N GLY A 253 7.03 -5.19 -11.63
CA GLY A 253 7.72 -5.77 -12.78
C GLY A 253 8.60 -6.99 -12.45
N ASN A 254 8.96 -7.20 -11.19
CA ASN A 254 9.96 -8.19 -10.76
C ASN A 254 9.37 -9.49 -10.16
N ILE A 255 8.21 -9.94 -10.62
CA ILE A 255 7.54 -11.15 -10.08
C ILE A 255 8.31 -12.41 -10.50
N LYS A 256 9.24 -12.89 -9.65
CA LYS A 256 10.18 -13.99 -9.99
C LYS A 256 10.16 -15.18 -9.01
N ASN A 257 9.74 -14.99 -7.77
CA ASN A 257 9.80 -16.00 -6.73
C ASN A 257 8.50 -16.09 -5.90
N LEU A 258 8.46 -16.98 -4.90
CA LEU A 258 7.30 -17.20 -4.05
C LEU A 258 6.86 -15.90 -3.34
N VAL A 259 7.82 -15.16 -2.78
CA VAL A 259 7.56 -13.95 -2.00
C VAL A 259 6.99 -12.84 -2.89
N SER A 260 7.68 -12.49 -3.97
CA SER A 260 7.22 -11.45 -4.90
C SER A 260 5.91 -11.83 -5.61
N SER A 261 5.70 -13.12 -5.91
CA SER A 261 4.47 -13.60 -6.50
C SER A 261 3.28 -13.50 -5.54
N GLY A 262 3.46 -13.90 -4.28
CA GLY A 262 2.42 -13.78 -3.25
C GLY A 262 2.08 -12.32 -2.94
N ALA A 263 3.10 -11.49 -2.67
CA ALA A 263 2.93 -10.08 -2.39
C ALA A 263 2.27 -9.33 -3.55
N GLY A 264 2.77 -9.51 -4.78
CA GLY A 264 2.25 -8.83 -5.96
C GLY A 264 0.80 -9.19 -6.28
N PHE A 265 0.40 -10.47 -6.14
CA PHE A 265 -0.98 -10.88 -6.38
C PHE A 265 -1.95 -10.33 -5.33
N MET A 266 -1.59 -10.34 -4.05
CA MET A 266 -2.41 -9.75 -2.97
C MET A 266 -2.66 -8.26 -3.23
N GLN A 267 -1.65 -7.51 -3.64
CA GLN A 267 -1.78 -6.10 -3.97
C GLN A 267 -2.57 -5.85 -5.24
N SER A 268 -2.47 -6.72 -6.24
CA SER A 268 -3.25 -6.61 -7.48
C SER A 268 -4.76 -6.64 -7.20
N VAL A 269 -5.23 -7.48 -6.27
CA VAL A 269 -6.66 -7.49 -5.85
C VAL A 269 -7.06 -6.15 -5.24
N PHE A 270 -6.20 -5.60 -4.37
CA PHE A 270 -6.43 -4.32 -3.73
C PHE A 270 -6.57 -3.18 -4.76
N TYR A 271 -5.62 -3.07 -5.70
CA TYR A 271 -5.62 -1.98 -6.68
C TYR A 271 -6.66 -2.14 -7.78
N ARG A 272 -7.01 -3.37 -8.18
CA ARG A 272 -7.99 -3.57 -9.27
C ARG A 272 -9.43 -3.50 -8.82
N PHE A 273 -9.73 -3.78 -7.54
CA PHE A 273 -11.12 -3.94 -7.08
C PHE A 273 -11.44 -3.12 -5.83
N ILE A 274 -10.56 -3.09 -4.83
CA ILE A 274 -10.86 -2.44 -3.54
C ILE A 274 -10.73 -0.92 -3.67
N GLN A 275 -9.62 -0.39 -4.19
CA GLN A 275 -9.44 1.05 -4.36
C GLN A 275 -10.47 1.68 -5.31
N PRO A 276 -10.81 1.09 -6.48
CA PRO A 276 -11.91 1.59 -7.31
C PRO A 276 -13.25 1.64 -6.57
N GLY A 277 -13.54 0.61 -5.76
CA GLY A 277 -14.74 0.59 -4.94
C GLY A 277 -14.77 1.71 -3.90
N ARG A 278 -13.65 1.98 -3.25
CA ARG A 278 -13.49 3.08 -2.29
C ARG A 278 -13.65 4.45 -2.92
N ASN A 279 -13.33 4.59 -4.18
CA ASN A 279 -13.53 5.84 -4.93
C ASN A 279 -14.99 6.30 -4.88
N ARG A 280 -15.94 5.35 -4.98
CA ARG A 280 -17.39 5.62 -4.87
C ARG A 280 -17.77 6.32 -3.57
N PHE A 281 -17.05 6.02 -2.48
CA PHE A 281 -17.32 6.51 -1.14
C PHE A 281 -16.45 7.70 -0.73
N ASN A 282 -15.64 8.24 -1.66
CA ASN A 282 -14.59 9.21 -1.35
C ASN A 282 -13.69 8.73 -0.19
N ALA A 283 -13.26 7.47 -0.25
CA ALA A 283 -12.45 6.80 0.76
C ALA A 283 -11.23 6.09 0.16
N ALA A 284 -10.95 6.29 -1.14
CA ALA A 284 -9.70 5.87 -1.75
C ALA A 284 -8.55 6.66 -1.13
N PHE A 285 -7.52 5.95 -0.65
CA PHE A 285 -6.41 6.60 0.05
C PHE A 285 -5.11 6.53 -0.75
N CYS A 286 -4.21 7.45 -0.45
CA CYS A 286 -2.85 7.49 -0.96
C CYS A 286 -2.07 6.27 -0.45
N VAL A 287 -1.23 5.71 -1.32
CA VAL A 287 -0.35 4.58 -1.00
C VAL A 287 1.14 4.97 -1.01
N GLY A 288 1.40 6.26 -0.90
CA GLY A 288 2.73 6.82 -0.72
C GLY A 288 3.50 7.09 -2.02
N THR A 289 3.18 6.44 -3.14
CA THR A 289 3.85 6.58 -4.44
C THR A 289 2.83 6.58 -5.57
N ASN A 290 3.23 6.97 -6.79
CA ASN A 290 2.38 7.02 -7.98
C ASN A 290 1.13 7.88 -7.77
N VAL A 291 1.30 9.01 -7.12
CA VAL A 291 0.26 9.92 -6.69
C VAL A 291 0.63 11.36 -7.05
N ILE A 292 -0.36 12.16 -7.40
CA ILE A 292 -0.21 13.60 -7.55
C ILE A 292 -1.16 14.32 -6.60
N PHE A 293 -0.66 15.36 -5.93
CA PHE A 293 -1.38 16.15 -4.95
C PHE A 293 -1.60 17.60 -5.41
N ARG A 294 -2.71 18.19 -5.00
CA ARG A 294 -2.89 19.64 -4.95
C ARG A 294 -2.20 20.19 -3.71
N ARG A 295 -1.25 21.11 -3.88
CA ARG A 295 -0.48 21.72 -2.78
C ARG A 295 -1.39 22.40 -1.75
N GLU A 296 -2.42 23.11 -2.21
CA GLU A 296 -3.39 23.79 -1.35
C GLU A 296 -4.03 22.82 -0.34
N ALA A 297 -4.45 21.63 -0.79
CA ALA A 297 -5.07 20.63 0.07
C ALA A 297 -4.13 20.15 1.18
N ILE A 298 -2.86 19.93 0.85
CA ILE A 298 -1.85 19.53 1.82
C ILE A 298 -1.51 20.67 2.78
N SER A 299 -1.48 21.91 2.29
CA SER A 299 -1.27 23.07 3.15
C SER A 299 -2.41 23.30 4.13
N ASP A 300 -3.65 23.01 3.71
CA ASP A 300 -4.87 23.13 4.53
C ASP A 300 -4.83 22.21 5.76
N ILE A 301 -4.27 21.02 5.60
CA ILE A 301 -4.07 20.08 6.70
C ILE A 301 -2.72 20.25 7.44
N GLY A 302 -1.89 21.20 7.05
CA GLY A 302 -0.61 21.54 7.70
C GLY A 302 0.60 20.72 7.24
N GLY A 303 0.50 20.03 6.10
CA GLY A 303 1.56 19.19 5.51
C GLY A 303 1.20 17.71 5.48
N MET A 304 2.08 16.89 4.91
CA MET A 304 2.01 15.42 5.01
C MET A 304 2.18 15.00 6.48
N PHE A 305 1.39 14.03 6.94
CA PHE A 305 1.42 13.57 8.33
C PHE A 305 2.74 12.84 8.64
N THR A 306 3.43 13.23 9.72
CA THR A 306 4.78 12.72 10.02
C THR A 306 4.85 11.73 11.19
N ASP A 307 3.81 11.62 12.01
CA ASP A 307 3.84 10.88 13.28
C ASP A 307 3.34 9.44 13.17
N SER A 308 3.27 8.88 11.95
CA SER A 308 2.93 7.48 11.69
C SER A 308 3.84 6.84 10.67
N LYS A 309 3.88 5.50 10.67
CA LYS A 309 4.60 4.71 9.67
C LYS A 309 3.81 4.47 8.39
N SER A 310 2.53 4.78 8.41
CA SER A 310 1.62 4.85 7.25
C SER A 310 1.13 6.27 7.09
N GLU A 311 2.08 7.17 6.89
CA GLU A 311 1.88 8.61 6.73
C GLU A 311 0.93 8.96 5.57
N ASP A 312 0.92 8.12 4.56
CA ASP A 312 0.11 8.19 3.35
C ASP A 312 -1.39 7.99 3.67
N VAL A 313 -1.72 6.91 4.38
CA VAL A 313 -3.10 6.62 4.79
C VAL A 313 -3.61 7.69 5.78
N TRP A 314 -2.75 8.11 6.73
CA TRP A 314 -3.10 9.16 7.68
C TRP A 314 -3.33 10.51 6.99
N THR A 315 -2.46 10.90 6.05
CA THR A 315 -2.63 12.12 5.26
C THR A 315 -3.97 12.09 4.51
N SER A 316 -4.30 10.96 3.89
CA SER A 316 -5.58 10.78 3.20
C SER A 316 -6.78 10.88 4.14
N LEU A 317 -6.70 10.27 5.31
CA LEU A 317 -7.75 10.33 6.33
C LEU A 317 -8.02 11.77 6.77
N LEU A 318 -6.95 12.54 7.04
CA LEU A 318 -7.06 13.95 7.43
C LEU A 318 -7.60 14.83 6.32
N LEU A 319 -7.23 14.58 5.06
CA LEU A 319 -7.81 15.27 3.91
C LEU A 319 -9.33 15.02 3.80
N HIS A 320 -9.76 13.76 3.96
CA HIS A 320 -11.18 13.42 3.94
C HIS A 320 -11.95 14.03 5.12
N GLU A 321 -11.37 14.08 6.33
CA GLU A 321 -11.96 14.77 7.49
C GLU A 321 -12.13 16.27 7.25
N ASN A 322 -11.25 16.89 6.45
CA ASN A 322 -11.34 18.29 6.06
C ASN A 322 -12.19 18.53 4.79
N GLY A 323 -12.92 17.50 4.33
CA GLY A 323 -13.88 17.59 3.23
C GLY A 323 -13.26 17.55 1.83
N TRP A 324 -11.97 17.27 1.69
CA TRP A 324 -11.31 17.08 0.42
C TRP A 324 -11.74 15.78 -0.25
N ARG A 325 -11.68 15.76 -1.58
CA ARG A 325 -11.93 14.56 -2.38
C ARG A 325 -10.63 13.91 -2.82
N SER A 326 -10.67 12.60 -2.94
CA SER A 326 -9.63 11.82 -3.61
C SER A 326 -10.18 11.15 -4.86
N VAL A 327 -9.31 10.95 -5.84
CA VAL A 327 -9.62 10.17 -7.05
C VAL A 327 -8.62 9.03 -7.15
N TYR A 328 -9.14 7.84 -7.44
CA TYR A 328 -8.33 6.68 -7.80
C TYR A 328 -8.67 6.23 -9.22
N ILE A 329 -7.66 6.04 -10.06
CA ILE A 329 -7.82 5.49 -11.40
C ILE A 329 -7.05 4.17 -11.52
N PRO A 330 -7.69 3.07 -12.00
CA PRO A 330 -7.04 1.75 -12.09
C PRO A 330 -6.17 1.62 -13.35
N VAL A 331 -5.45 2.68 -13.72
CA VAL A 331 -4.56 2.72 -14.88
C VAL A 331 -3.12 2.60 -14.40
N THR A 332 -2.37 1.63 -14.95
CA THR A 332 -0.95 1.46 -14.63
C THR A 332 -0.11 2.56 -15.28
N LEU A 333 0.28 3.55 -14.48
CA LEU A 333 1.09 4.70 -14.91
C LEU A 333 2.49 4.72 -14.29
N ALA A 334 2.81 3.73 -13.47
CA ALA A 334 4.17 3.47 -13.00
C ALA A 334 4.36 1.98 -12.73
N VAL A 335 5.61 1.51 -12.84
CA VAL A 335 5.98 0.11 -12.57
C VAL A 335 7.18 0.11 -11.63
N GLY A 336 7.06 -0.62 -10.53
CA GLY A 336 8.08 -0.72 -9.50
C GLY A 336 8.47 -2.16 -9.16
N ASP A 337 9.20 -2.30 -8.06
CA ASP A 337 9.70 -3.59 -7.60
C ASP A 337 8.92 -4.08 -6.37
N ALA A 338 8.40 -5.33 -6.43
CA ALA A 338 7.82 -6.00 -5.27
C ALA A 338 8.95 -6.49 -4.35
N PRO A 339 8.68 -6.65 -3.04
CA PRO A 339 9.64 -7.32 -2.16
C PRO A 339 9.89 -8.75 -2.66
N ASP A 340 11.14 -9.08 -2.91
CA ASP A 340 11.56 -10.38 -3.42
C ASP A 340 12.30 -11.23 -2.39
N THR A 341 12.53 -10.68 -1.18
CA THR A 341 13.14 -11.38 -0.04
C THR A 341 12.17 -11.51 1.13
N VAL A 342 12.36 -12.53 1.97
CA VAL A 342 11.60 -12.71 3.22
C VAL A 342 11.80 -11.52 4.16
N GLU A 343 13.01 -10.95 4.17
CA GLU A 343 13.36 -9.79 4.97
C GLU A 343 12.53 -8.56 4.56
N ASP A 344 12.58 -8.18 3.27
CA ASP A 344 11.90 -6.98 2.75
C ASP A 344 10.38 -7.10 2.87
N TYR A 345 9.83 -8.28 2.57
CA TYR A 345 8.41 -8.57 2.78
C TYR A 345 8.02 -8.41 4.25
N THR A 346 8.80 -8.99 5.18
CA THR A 346 8.50 -8.91 6.62
C THR A 346 8.52 -7.46 7.11
N LYS A 347 9.51 -6.67 6.71
CA LYS A 347 9.62 -5.25 7.07
C LYS A 347 8.46 -4.44 6.52
N GLN A 348 8.11 -4.64 5.25
CA GLN A 348 7.02 -3.94 4.57
C GLN A 348 5.66 -4.25 5.24
N GLN A 349 5.34 -5.54 5.42
CA GLN A 349 4.07 -5.96 6.05
C GLN A 349 3.96 -5.52 7.51
N LEU A 350 5.06 -5.57 8.27
CA LEU A 350 5.09 -5.10 9.65
C LEU A 350 4.81 -3.60 9.74
N ARG A 351 5.36 -2.82 8.81
CA ARG A 351 5.13 -1.37 8.72
C ARG A 351 3.66 -1.07 8.43
N TRP A 352 3.10 -1.68 7.40
CA TRP A 352 1.71 -1.46 6.99
C TRP A 352 0.70 -1.89 8.07
N ALA A 353 0.91 -3.06 8.67
CA ALA A 353 0.05 -3.53 9.75
C ALA A 353 0.10 -2.63 10.98
N SER A 354 1.29 -2.17 11.36
CA SER A 354 1.44 -1.23 12.48
C SER A 354 0.70 0.07 12.21
N GLY A 355 0.82 0.64 11.01
CA GLY A 355 0.11 1.85 10.64
C GLY A 355 -1.40 1.69 10.65
N GLY A 356 -1.94 0.55 10.18
CA GLY A 356 -3.37 0.24 10.28
C GLY A 356 -3.85 0.19 11.74
N PHE A 357 -3.16 -0.54 12.60
CA PHE A 357 -3.50 -0.63 14.02
C PHE A 357 -3.32 0.72 14.76
N GLU A 358 -2.36 1.54 14.37
CA GLU A 358 -2.22 2.91 14.90
C GLU A 358 -3.45 3.77 14.62
N ILE A 359 -4.03 3.69 13.42
CA ILE A 359 -5.28 4.39 13.08
C ILE A 359 -6.41 3.94 14.01
N LEU A 360 -6.56 2.64 14.22
CA LEU A 360 -7.59 2.10 15.10
C LEU A 360 -7.47 2.63 16.53
N MET A 361 -6.25 2.72 17.05
CA MET A 361 -5.97 3.09 18.45
C MET A 361 -5.97 4.60 18.69
N ARG A 362 -5.34 5.36 17.80
CA ARG A 362 -5.11 6.80 18.02
C ARG A 362 -6.18 7.68 17.38
N HIS A 363 -6.83 7.17 16.32
CA HIS A 363 -7.74 7.95 15.49
C HIS A 363 -8.96 7.15 15.04
N ASN A 364 -9.55 6.37 15.94
CA ASN A 364 -10.64 5.45 15.63
C ASN A 364 -11.68 6.08 14.67
N PRO A 365 -11.83 5.54 13.45
CA PRO A 365 -12.76 6.09 12.45
C PRO A 365 -14.23 6.02 12.89
N LEU A 366 -14.58 5.10 13.79
CA LEU A 366 -15.94 4.96 14.32
C LEU A 366 -16.30 6.06 15.34
N ASN A 367 -15.33 6.84 15.82
CA ASN A 367 -15.61 7.93 16.76
C ASN A 367 -16.51 8.98 16.10
N PRO A 368 -17.73 9.24 16.62
CA PRO A 368 -18.68 10.18 16.00
C PRO A 368 -18.18 11.63 15.95
N ARG A 369 -17.15 11.97 16.71
CA ARG A 369 -16.53 13.31 16.67
C ARG A 369 -15.65 13.53 15.42
N ARG A 370 -15.35 12.46 14.63
CA ARG A 370 -14.61 12.58 13.40
C ARG A 370 -15.53 13.07 12.28
N HIS A 371 -15.03 13.94 11.41
CA HIS A 371 -15.80 14.50 10.30
C HIS A 371 -15.75 13.60 9.06
N LEU A 372 -16.12 12.34 9.24
CA LEU A 372 -16.21 11.34 8.18
C LEU A 372 -17.67 10.98 7.91
N THR A 373 -18.02 10.68 6.68
CA THR A 373 -19.31 10.06 6.32
C THR A 373 -19.37 8.64 6.89
N MET A 374 -20.56 8.04 6.98
CA MET A 374 -20.71 6.66 7.46
C MET A 374 -19.95 5.66 6.57
N ASP A 375 -19.96 5.87 5.26
CA ASP A 375 -19.23 5.05 4.31
C ASP A 375 -17.72 5.17 4.52
N GLN A 376 -17.19 6.39 4.67
CA GLN A 376 -15.78 6.62 4.99
C GLN A 376 -15.38 5.97 6.31
N ARG A 377 -16.22 6.08 7.36
CA ARG A 377 -15.99 5.42 8.65
C ARG A 377 -15.83 3.91 8.47
N LEU A 378 -16.75 3.29 7.73
CA LEU A 378 -16.69 1.85 7.46
C LEU A 378 -15.43 1.49 6.68
N GLN A 379 -15.12 2.21 5.60
CA GLN A 379 -13.95 1.94 4.76
C GLN A 379 -12.62 2.11 5.53
N TYR A 380 -12.49 3.15 6.35
CA TYR A 380 -11.29 3.35 7.17
C TYR A 380 -11.21 2.36 8.34
N THR A 381 -12.35 1.93 8.93
CA THR A 381 -12.37 0.85 9.93
C THR A 381 -11.89 -0.46 9.32
N VAL A 382 -12.35 -0.80 8.11
CA VAL A 382 -11.86 -1.98 7.38
C VAL A 382 -10.36 -1.88 7.10
N THR A 383 -9.85 -0.70 6.73
CA THR A 383 -8.40 -0.48 6.56
C THR A 383 -7.64 -0.71 7.87
N ALA A 384 -8.13 -0.14 8.96
CA ALA A 384 -7.49 -0.23 10.28
C ALA A 384 -7.52 -1.65 10.87
N THR A 385 -8.53 -2.46 10.52
CA THR A 385 -8.70 -3.84 11.01
C THR A 385 -8.26 -4.91 9.99
N HIS A 386 -7.87 -4.52 8.79
CA HIS A 386 -7.53 -5.46 7.70
C HIS A 386 -6.51 -6.53 8.14
N TYR A 387 -5.47 -6.12 8.86
CA TYR A 387 -4.40 -7.03 9.27
C TYR A 387 -4.78 -8.01 10.39
N LEU A 388 -5.97 -7.89 10.99
CA LEU A 388 -6.54 -8.94 11.86
C LEU A 388 -6.81 -10.22 11.08
N VAL A 389 -7.16 -10.13 9.78
CA VAL A 389 -7.28 -11.29 8.89
C VAL A 389 -5.98 -12.10 8.87
N GLY A 390 -4.83 -11.43 8.90
CA GLY A 390 -3.53 -12.10 8.92
C GLY A 390 -3.19 -12.79 10.24
N ILE A 391 -3.95 -12.55 11.32
CA ILE A 391 -3.80 -13.25 12.61
C ILE A 391 -4.63 -14.54 12.64
N THR A 392 -5.73 -14.60 11.90
CA THR A 392 -6.66 -15.76 11.90
C THR A 392 -6.00 -17.10 11.55
N PRO A 393 -4.96 -17.18 10.67
CA PRO A 393 -4.29 -18.44 10.41
C PRO A 393 -3.74 -19.12 11.68
N LEU A 394 -3.24 -18.36 12.66
CA LEU A 394 -2.78 -18.95 13.92
C LEU A 394 -3.93 -19.67 14.64
N LEU A 395 -5.11 -19.03 14.72
CA LEU A 395 -6.28 -19.61 15.40
C LEU A 395 -6.70 -20.92 14.73
N LEU A 396 -6.75 -20.91 13.39
CA LEU A 396 -7.14 -22.08 12.60
C LEU A 396 -6.10 -23.20 12.60
N LEU A 397 -4.80 -22.87 12.65
CA LEU A 397 -3.70 -23.85 12.72
C LEU A 397 -3.68 -24.63 14.05
N LEU A 398 -4.25 -24.07 15.11
CA LEU A 398 -4.34 -24.73 16.41
C LEU A 398 -5.50 -25.73 16.51
N VAL A 399 -6.49 -25.67 15.62
CA VAL A 399 -7.69 -26.53 15.68
C VAL A 399 -7.36 -28.01 15.43
N PRO A 400 -6.66 -28.42 14.36
CA PRO A 400 -6.32 -29.82 14.14
C PRO A 400 -5.51 -30.46 15.29
N PRO A 401 -4.48 -29.80 15.87
CA PRO A 401 -3.77 -30.32 17.04
C PRO A 401 -4.70 -30.59 18.24
N LEU A 402 -5.71 -29.74 18.50
CA LEU A 402 -6.66 -29.97 19.59
C LEU A 402 -7.46 -31.27 19.39
N GLU A 403 -7.86 -31.57 18.17
CA GLU A 403 -8.54 -32.84 17.85
C GLU A 403 -7.54 -34.03 17.94
N ILE A 404 -6.34 -33.89 17.36
CA ILE A 404 -5.37 -34.98 17.30
C ILE A 404 -4.87 -35.40 18.69
N TYR A 405 -4.57 -34.44 19.58
CA TYR A 405 -4.01 -34.72 20.90
C TYR A 405 -5.08 -34.95 21.98
N PHE A 406 -6.21 -34.23 21.92
CA PHE A 406 -7.19 -34.17 23.01
C PHE A 406 -8.59 -34.61 22.60
N ASP A 407 -8.82 -35.01 21.35
CA ASP A 407 -10.11 -35.38 20.77
C ASP A 407 -11.18 -34.28 20.88
N LEU A 408 -10.75 -33.01 20.92
CA LEU A 408 -11.61 -31.83 20.97
C LEU A 408 -11.92 -31.34 19.54
N ARG A 409 -13.22 -31.29 19.19
CA ARG A 409 -13.68 -30.98 17.84
C ARG A 409 -14.44 -29.67 17.77
N PRO A 410 -14.22 -28.84 16.72
CA PRO A 410 -14.95 -27.58 16.59
C PRO A 410 -16.43 -27.78 16.21
N VAL A 411 -16.75 -28.88 15.54
CA VAL A 411 -18.08 -29.19 15.02
C VAL A 411 -18.58 -30.50 15.62
N ASN A 412 -19.89 -30.56 15.92
CA ASN A 412 -20.53 -31.74 16.50
C ASN A 412 -20.46 -32.95 15.54
N LEU A 413 -20.20 -34.14 16.08
CA LEU A 413 -20.14 -35.39 15.33
C LEU A 413 -21.45 -35.77 14.60
N THR A 414 -22.60 -35.20 15.00
CA THR A 414 -23.86 -35.37 14.28
C THR A 414 -23.86 -34.69 12.92
N VAL A 415 -22.98 -33.71 12.71
CA VAL A 415 -22.78 -33.06 11.39
C VAL A 415 -21.96 -33.98 10.51
N THR A 416 -22.53 -34.41 9.39
CA THR A 416 -21.81 -35.24 8.43
C THR A 416 -20.66 -34.48 7.81
N TRP A 417 -19.55 -35.18 7.49
CA TRP A 417 -18.42 -34.57 6.82
C TRP A 417 -18.80 -33.92 5.48
N LEU A 418 -19.79 -34.47 4.78
CA LEU A 418 -20.30 -33.92 3.51
C LEU A 418 -21.00 -32.59 3.75
N THR A 419 -21.85 -32.48 4.79
CA THR A 419 -22.52 -31.23 5.15
C THR A 419 -21.50 -30.16 5.49
N TRP A 420 -20.51 -30.47 6.32
CA TRP A 420 -19.43 -29.55 6.65
C TRP A 420 -18.65 -29.10 5.41
N LEU A 421 -18.28 -30.05 4.54
CA LEU A 421 -17.54 -29.77 3.31
C LEU A 421 -18.31 -28.84 2.36
N LEU A 422 -19.61 -29.03 2.20
CA LEU A 422 -20.47 -28.18 1.35
C LEU A 422 -20.49 -26.72 1.83
N PHE A 423 -20.63 -26.48 3.12
CA PHE A 423 -20.61 -25.12 3.66
C PHE A 423 -19.20 -24.51 3.59
N TYR A 424 -18.18 -25.29 3.89
CA TYR A 424 -16.78 -24.86 3.79
C TYR A 424 -16.39 -24.50 2.34
N LEU A 425 -16.79 -25.32 1.36
CA LEU A 425 -16.62 -25.01 -0.05
C LEU A 425 -17.44 -23.80 -0.48
N GLY A 426 -18.61 -23.60 0.09
CA GLY A 426 -19.45 -22.41 -0.13
C GLY A 426 -18.74 -21.11 0.29
N PHE A 427 -17.93 -21.15 1.32
CA PHE A 427 -17.12 -20.00 1.73
C PHE A 427 -15.80 -19.92 0.94
N TYR A 428 -14.89 -20.86 1.16
CA TYR A 428 -13.52 -20.79 0.61
C TYR A 428 -13.47 -21.06 -0.89
N GLY A 429 -14.23 -22.03 -1.39
CA GLY A 429 -14.26 -22.38 -2.80
C GLY A 429 -14.80 -21.25 -3.67
N LEU A 430 -15.85 -20.58 -3.21
CA LEU A 430 -16.41 -19.43 -3.94
C LEU A 430 -15.48 -18.23 -3.90
N GLN A 431 -14.68 -18.01 -2.84
CA GLN A 431 -13.64 -16.99 -2.81
C GLN A 431 -12.53 -17.29 -3.82
N ILE A 432 -12.09 -18.54 -3.92
CA ILE A 432 -11.10 -18.97 -4.91
C ILE A 432 -11.65 -18.79 -6.33
N MET A 433 -12.92 -19.16 -6.55
CA MET A 433 -13.58 -18.98 -7.85
C MET A 433 -13.72 -17.50 -8.21
N LEU A 434 -14.06 -16.64 -7.23
CA LEU A 434 -14.10 -15.19 -7.41
C LEU A 434 -12.70 -14.68 -7.81
N ALA A 435 -11.64 -15.10 -7.11
CA ALA A 435 -10.27 -14.75 -7.46
C ALA A 435 -9.89 -15.18 -8.88
N PHE A 436 -10.28 -16.37 -9.32
CA PHE A 436 -10.07 -16.85 -10.70
C PHE A 436 -10.75 -15.95 -11.73
N ASN A 437 -12.01 -15.59 -11.48
CA ASN A 437 -12.79 -14.78 -12.42
C ASN A 437 -12.32 -13.31 -12.46
N THR A 438 -11.85 -12.79 -11.34
CA THR A 438 -11.41 -11.39 -11.23
C THR A 438 -9.98 -11.19 -11.72
N MET A 439 -9.08 -12.12 -11.36
CA MET A 439 -7.64 -12.00 -11.61
C MET A 439 -7.15 -12.89 -12.77
N GLY A 440 -8.02 -13.70 -13.35
CA GLY A 440 -7.68 -14.64 -14.41
C GLY A 440 -6.83 -15.84 -13.95
N SER A 441 -6.45 -15.90 -12.68
CA SER A 441 -5.67 -16.99 -12.10
C SER A 441 -5.76 -16.98 -10.57
N PHE A 442 -5.59 -18.15 -9.98
CA PHE A 442 -5.32 -18.31 -8.55
C PHE A 442 -3.85 -18.69 -8.37
N ARG A 443 -3.13 -17.97 -7.53
CA ARG A 443 -1.72 -18.25 -7.27
C ARG A 443 -1.54 -18.88 -5.90
N PRO A 444 -1.16 -20.17 -5.82
CA PRO A 444 -0.91 -20.85 -4.53
C PRO A 444 0.10 -20.11 -3.64
N ALA A 445 1.04 -19.38 -4.24
CA ALA A 445 1.98 -18.52 -3.51
C ALA A 445 1.28 -17.53 -2.57
N THR A 446 0.12 -16.99 -2.98
CA THR A 446 -0.68 -16.08 -2.15
C THR A 446 -1.21 -16.76 -0.90
N LEU A 447 -1.73 -17.98 -1.04
CA LEU A 447 -2.21 -18.77 0.10
C LEU A 447 -1.05 -19.08 1.07
N VAL A 448 0.09 -19.50 0.55
CA VAL A 448 1.29 -19.76 1.37
C VAL A 448 1.66 -18.49 2.15
N MET A 449 1.84 -17.36 1.45
CA MET A 449 2.25 -16.10 2.09
C MET A 449 1.21 -15.59 3.10
N ALA A 450 -0.09 -15.67 2.80
CA ALA A 450 -1.15 -15.29 3.73
C ALA A 450 -1.12 -16.14 5.01
N THR A 451 -0.91 -17.45 4.87
CA THR A 451 -0.87 -18.39 6.02
C THR A 451 0.36 -18.17 6.89
N VAL A 452 1.56 -18.02 6.31
CA VAL A 452 2.82 -17.96 7.08
C VAL A 452 3.10 -16.56 7.65
N SER A 453 2.34 -15.54 7.28
CA SER A 453 2.58 -14.15 7.70
C SER A 453 2.01 -13.80 9.07
N PHE A 454 1.24 -14.67 9.72
CA PHE A 454 0.59 -14.36 11.01
C PHE A 454 1.55 -13.84 12.10
N PRO A 455 2.82 -14.29 12.23
CA PRO A 455 3.70 -13.77 13.27
C PRO A 455 4.04 -12.28 13.07
N ILE A 456 4.07 -11.82 11.81
CA ILE A 456 4.33 -10.42 11.46
C ILE A 456 3.19 -9.56 12.01
N TYR A 457 1.95 -9.97 11.77
CA TYR A 457 0.76 -9.21 12.16
C TYR A 457 0.51 -9.25 13.67
N ILE A 458 0.78 -10.40 14.33
CA ILE A 458 0.76 -10.50 15.80
C ILE A 458 1.80 -9.56 16.41
N ARG A 459 3.02 -9.53 15.86
CA ARG A 459 4.06 -8.61 16.32
C ARG A 459 3.66 -7.15 16.13
N ALA A 460 3.06 -6.79 14.99
CA ALA A 460 2.54 -5.45 14.75
C ALA A 460 1.48 -5.07 15.79
N PHE A 461 0.52 -5.97 16.01
CA PHE A 461 -0.56 -5.78 16.99
C PHE A 461 0.01 -5.55 18.39
N ILE A 462 0.85 -6.48 18.89
CA ILE A 462 1.46 -6.36 20.22
C ILE A 462 2.26 -5.07 20.37
N ASN A 463 3.06 -4.69 19.35
CA ASN A 463 3.89 -3.49 19.42
C ASN A 463 3.05 -2.21 19.53
N VAL A 464 1.98 -2.10 18.73
CA VAL A 464 1.11 -0.93 18.77
C VAL A 464 0.34 -0.84 20.09
N PHE A 465 -0.25 -1.95 20.55
CA PHE A 465 -1.03 -1.98 21.79
C PHE A 465 -0.15 -1.85 23.05
N SER A 466 1.12 -2.27 23.00
CA SER A 466 2.08 -2.10 24.12
C SER A 466 2.84 -0.77 24.07
N GLY A 467 2.59 0.08 23.06
CA GLY A 467 3.29 1.36 22.91
C GLY A 467 4.80 1.22 22.60
N ARG A 468 5.24 0.04 22.11
CA ARG A 468 6.64 -0.18 21.76
C ARG A 468 6.98 0.50 20.45
N GLU A 469 7.96 1.37 20.47
CA GLU A 469 8.48 2.00 19.26
C GLU A 469 9.19 0.97 18.38
N GLN A 470 8.84 0.95 17.10
CA GLN A 470 9.55 0.19 16.09
C GLN A 470 10.57 1.10 15.40
N LYS A 471 11.82 0.64 15.27
CA LYS A 471 12.81 1.34 14.44
C LYS A 471 12.35 1.35 12.98
N TRP A 472 12.56 2.48 12.31
CA TRP A 472 12.29 2.61 10.89
C TRP A 472 13.27 1.73 10.11
N HIS A 473 12.76 0.91 9.19
CA HIS A 473 13.55 0.12 8.26
C HIS A 473 12.98 0.28 6.87
N VAL A 474 13.83 0.68 5.92
CA VAL A 474 13.47 0.85 4.51
C VAL A 474 13.60 -0.48 3.79
N THR A 475 12.67 -0.76 2.89
CA THR A 475 12.72 -1.86 1.93
C THR A 475 13.64 -1.48 0.77
N GLY A 476 14.50 -2.39 0.30
CA GLY A 476 15.33 -2.13 -0.89
C GLY A 476 16.60 -1.30 -0.67
N ALA A 477 16.94 -0.93 0.58
CA ALA A 477 18.21 -0.25 0.86
C ALA A 477 19.41 -1.12 0.46
N ALA A 478 20.40 -0.51 -0.23
CA ALA A 478 21.64 -1.18 -0.60
C ALA A 478 22.40 -1.61 0.68
N GLY A 479 22.30 -2.86 1.05
CA GLY A 479 22.93 -3.42 2.24
C GLY A 479 23.30 -4.89 2.07
N LYS A 480 24.12 -5.42 3.01
CA LYS A 480 24.47 -6.83 3.04
C LYS A 480 23.19 -7.65 3.32
N ARG A 481 22.82 -8.55 2.40
CA ARG A 481 21.68 -9.46 2.58
C ARG A 481 21.88 -10.30 3.83
N VAL A 482 20.90 -10.28 4.72
CA VAL A 482 20.90 -11.09 5.96
C VAL A 482 20.21 -12.42 5.65
N SER A 483 20.52 -13.46 6.42
CA SER A 483 19.84 -14.75 6.26
C SER A 483 18.33 -14.62 6.47
N PRO A 484 17.48 -15.15 5.56
CA PRO A 484 16.03 -15.10 5.71
C PRO A 484 15.54 -15.77 7.00
N PHE A 485 16.30 -16.75 7.52
CA PHE A 485 15.96 -17.46 8.76
C PHE A 485 15.90 -16.57 10.00
N ASN A 486 16.59 -15.41 10.01
CA ASN A 486 16.50 -14.44 11.10
C ASN A 486 15.12 -13.80 11.24
N PHE A 487 14.33 -13.82 10.16
CA PHE A 487 13.00 -13.21 10.10
C PHE A 487 11.86 -14.22 10.22
N MET A 488 12.15 -15.52 10.24
CA MET A 488 11.16 -16.59 10.17
C MET A 488 11.24 -17.64 11.29
N ILE A 489 11.88 -17.31 12.42
CA ILE A 489 11.98 -18.21 13.56
C ILE A 489 10.60 -18.75 14.02
N PRO A 490 9.54 -17.92 14.18
CA PRO A 490 8.23 -18.42 14.56
C PRO A 490 7.64 -19.41 13.55
N GLN A 491 7.88 -19.19 12.26
CA GLN A 491 7.42 -20.08 11.19
C GLN A 491 8.15 -21.42 11.22
N VAL A 492 9.46 -21.43 11.51
CA VAL A 492 10.23 -22.66 11.68
C VAL A 492 9.74 -23.46 12.88
N LEU A 493 9.47 -22.80 14.01
CA LEU A 493 8.92 -23.45 15.20
C LEU A 493 7.52 -24.02 14.94
N MET A 494 6.66 -23.26 14.24
CA MET A 494 5.33 -23.74 13.84
C MET A 494 5.43 -24.94 12.90
N PHE A 495 6.33 -24.91 11.92
CA PHE A 495 6.58 -26.05 11.04
C PHE A 495 6.98 -27.30 11.83
N ALA A 496 7.94 -27.19 12.75
CA ALA A 496 8.37 -28.31 13.59
C ALA A 496 7.21 -28.88 14.43
N PHE A 497 6.38 -28.00 15.00
CA PHE A 497 5.18 -28.40 15.76
C PHE A 497 4.17 -29.13 14.86
N LEU A 498 3.81 -28.58 13.70
CA LEU A 498 2.88 -29.20 12.76
C LEU A 498 3.40 -30.50 12.18
N LEU A 499 4.71 -30.60 11.92
CA LEU A 499 5.36 -31.83 11.45
C LEU A 499 5.27 -32.94 12.51
N LEU A 500 5.59 -32.63 13.77
CA LEU A 500 5.44 -33.57 14.88
C LEU A 500 3.97 -34.01 15.02
N THR A 501 3.05 -33.06 14.96
CA THR A 501 1.60 -33.34 15.01
C THR A 501 1.17 -34.24 13.84
N SER A 502 1.72 -34.03 12.63
CA SER A 502 1.45 -34.88 11.47
C SER A 502 1.89 -36.32 11.69
N VAL A 503 3.07 -36.53 12.30
CA VAL A 503 3.56 -37.89 12.63
C VAL A 503 2.59 -38.57 13.63
N VAL A 504 2.21 -37.87 14.69
CA VAL A 504 1.24 -38.39 15.68
C VAL A 504 -0.11 -38.69 15.05
N ALA A 505 -0.62 -37.79 14.22
CA ALA A 505 -1.89 -37.95 13.53
C ALA A 505 -1.92 -39.19 12.63
N VAL A 506 -0.90 -39.33 11.76
CA VAL A 506 -0.79 -40.49 10.84
C VAL A 506 -0.65 -41.81 11.62
N THR A 507 0.12 -41.84 12.69
CA THR A 507 0.26 -43.07 13.52
C THR A 507 -1.05 -43.48 14.19
N LYS A 508 -1.84 -42.50 14.69
CA LYS A 508 -3.20 -42.73 15.23
C LYS A 508 -4.16 -43.24 14.16
N ASP A 509 -4.21 -42.57 13.01
CA ASP A 509 -5.14 -42.90 11.92
C ASP A 509 -4.84 -44.27 11.31
N VAL A 510 -3.56 -44.62 11.14
CA VAL A 510 -3.17 -45.98 10.71
C VAL A 510 -3.64 -47.03 11.69
N GLY A 511 -3.52 -46.76 13.00
CA GLY A 511 -4.03 -47.66 14.06
C GLY A 511 -5.55 -47.86 14.05
N HIS A 512 -6.29 -46.87 13.54
CA HIS A 512 -7.77 -46.92 13.43
C HIS A 512 -8.28 -47.29 12.03
N GLY A 513 -7.41 -47.38 11.02
CA GLY A 513 -7.76 -47.70 9.64
C GLY A 513 -8.54 -46.60 8.89
N THR A 514 -8.51 -45.34 9.37
CA THR A 514 -9.25 -44.20 8.79
C THR A 514 -8.38 -42.95 8.84
N ILE A 515 -8.48 -42.11 7.82
CA ILE A 515 -7.84 -40.79 7.81
C ILE A 515 -8.87 -39.76 8.27
N THR A 516 -8.53 -39.04 9.33
CA THR A 516 -9.40 -37.98 9.88
C THR A 516 -9.22 -36.67 9.09
N LEU A 517 -10.25 -35.80 9.14
CA LEU A 517 -10.19 -34.48 8.54
C LEU A 517 -9.10 -33.61 9.21
N ALA A 518 -8.94 -33.73 10.52
CA ALA A 518 -7.90 -33.05 11.28
C ALA A 518 -6.49 -33.44 10.78
N THR A 519 -6.27 -34.72 10.49
CA THR A 519 -5.00 -35.21 9.91
C THR A 519 -4.77 -34.60 8.54
N ALA A 520 -5.77 -34.62 7.64
CA ALA A 520 -5.65 -34.05 6.32
C ALA A 520 -5.37 -32.55 6.36
N TRP A 521 -6.06 -31.82 7.24
CA TRP A 521 -5.84 -30.38 7.44
C TRP A 521 -4.44 -30.10 7.98
N ASN A 522 -3.99 -30.83 9.00
CA ASN A 522 -2.67 -30.64 9.59
C ASN A 522 -1.55 -30.95 8.58
N LEU A 523 -1.67 -32.02 7.77
CA LEU A 523 -0.73 -32.36 6.70
C LEU A 523 -0.66 -31.24 5.64
N THR A 524 -1.81 -30.70 5.21
CA THR A 524 -1.87 -29.59 4.27
C THR A 524 -1.17 -28.34 4.83
N SER A 525 -1.42 -28.03 6.10
CA SER A 525 -0.77 -26.92 6.80
C SER A 525 0.75 -27.12 6.90
N THR A 526 1.19 -28.34 7.23
CA THR A 526 2.62 -28.72 7.27
C THR A 526 3.27 -28.51 5.91
N LEU A 527 2.59 -28.92 4.82
CA LEU A 527 3.08 -28.71 3.44
C LEU A 527 3.22 -27.23 3.09
N VAL A 528 2.26 -26.39 3.48
CA VAL A 528 2.32 -24.93 3.26
C VAL A 528 3.58 -24.33 3.90
N PHE A 529 3.87 -24.70 5.14
CA PHE A 529 5.09 -24.24 5.83
C PHE A 529 6.37 -24.84 5.22
N ALA A 530 6.35 -26.10 4.78
CA ALA A 530 7.48 -26.73 4.10
C ALA A 530 7.83 -26.00 2.78
N VAL A 531 6.82 -25.62 2.00
CA VAL A 531 6.99 -24.84 0.75
C VAL A 531 7.64 -23.50 1.04
N PHE A 532 7.18 -22.78 2.09
CA PHE A 532 7.76 -21.50 2.48
C PHE A 532 9.22 -21.64 2.94
N ILE A 533 9.53 -22.62 3.79
CA ILE A 533 10.89 -22.88 4.26
C ILE A 533 11.80 -23.28 3.08
N GLY A 534 11.32 -24.10 2.15
CA GLY A 534 12.04 -24.44 0.93
C GLY A 534 12.37 -23.22 0.07
N ALA A 535 11.44 -22.28 -0.05
CA ALA A 535 11.67 -21.01 -0.76
C ALA A 535 12.75 -20.16 -0.06
N ALA A 536 12.70 -20.07 1.28
CA ALA A 536 13.72 -19.35 2.07
C ALA A 536 15.11 -20.01 2.00
N MET A 537 15.17 -21.35 1.95
CA MET A 537 16.43 -22.08 1.72
C MET A 537 17.03 -21.73 0.35
N LYS A 538 16.19 -21.70 -0.70
CA LYS A 538 16.62 -21.28 -2.04
C LYS A 538 17.11 -19.84 -2.07
N GLU A 539 16.41 -18.92 -1.40
CA GLU A 539 16.82 -17.52 -1.24
C GLU A 539 18.20 -17.43 -0.55
N SER A 540 18.40 -18.15 0.57
CA SER A 540 19.67 -18.18 1.29
C SER A 540 20.82 -18.73 0.45
N HIS A 541 20.56 -19.74 -0.40
CA HIS A 541 21.56 -20.30 -1.31
C HIS A 541 21.94 -19.28 -2.40
N LEU A 542 20.97 -18.67 -3.04
CA LEU A 542 21.21 -17.65 -4.06
C LEU A 542 21.96 -16.44 -3.52
N ALA A 543 21.66 -16.00 -2.28
CA ALA A 543 22.37 -14.89 -1.65
C ALA A 543 23.86 -15.17 -1.41
N ARG A 544 24.27 -16.45 -1.33
CA ARG A 544 25.69 -16.86 -1.20
C ARG A 544 26.41 -16.93 -2.55
N VAL A 545 25.68 -17.20 -3.63
CA VAL A 545 26.25 -17.50 -4.96
C VAL A 545 26.30 -16.25 -5.86
N THR A 546 25.37 -15.30 -5.69
CA THR A 546 25.30 -14.10 -6.54
C THR A 546 26.14 -12.96 -5.97
N VAL A 547 27.26 -12.66 -6.63
CA VAL A 547 27.76 -11.29 -6.76
C VAL A 547 26.68 -10.49 -7.51
N PRO A 548 26.33 -9.27 -7.09
CA PRO A 548 25.25 -8.51 -7.75
C PRO A 548 25.53 -8.38 -9.24
N ALA A 549 24.77 -9.05 -10.07
CA ALA A 549 24.74 -8.77 -11.50
C ALA A 549 24.12 -7.38 -11.70
N PRO A 550 24.61 -6.57 -12.65
CA PRO A 550 23.96 -5.33 -13.01
C PRO A 550 22.51 -5.61 -13.41
N PRO A 551 21.56 -4.74 -13.07
CA PRO A 551 20.14 -4.95 -13.34
C PRO A 551 19.93 -5.16 -14.83
N GLU A 552 19.28 -6.27 -15.21
CA GLU A 552 18.83 -6.49 -16.58
C GLU A 552 17.91 -5.37 -17.01
N LEU A 553 18.26 -4.77 -18.12
CA LEU A 553 17.51 -3.69 -18.78
C LEU A 553 16.09 -4.18 -19.09
N TYR A 554 15.10 -3.57 -18.44
CA TYR A 554 13.75 -3.50 -19.00
C TYR A 554 13.82 -2.85 -20.39
N PRO A 555 12.90 -3.14 -21.31
CA PRO A 555 12.98 -2.61 -22.68
C PRO A 555 13.18 -1.09 -22.61
N THR A 556 14.25 -0.65 -23.23
CA THR A 556 14.71 0.73 -23.30
C THR A 556 13.58 1.60 -23.84
N PHE A 557 12.97 2.40 -22.98
CA PHE A 557 12.19 3.55 -23.40
C PHE A 557 13.16 4.67 -23.74
N ALA A 558 13.08 5.11 -24.98
CA ALA A 558 13.70 6.28 -25.59
C ALA A 558 15.23 6.48 -25.38
N ARG A 559 15.95 6.42 -26.49
CA ARG A 559 17.29 6.99 -26.60
C ARG A 559 17.21 8.50 -26.39
N VAL A 560 17.75 9.01 -25.30
CA VAL A 560 18.03 10.45 -25.16
C VAL A 560 18.96 10.88 -26.31
N PRO A 561 18.59 11.85 -27.14
CA PRO A 561 19.46 12.37 -28.20
C PRO A 561 20.73 13.00 -27.57
N ARG A 562 21.88 12.63 -28.08
CA ARG A 562 23.22 13.08 -27.62
C ARG A 562 23.58 14.55 -27.94
N SER A 563 22.62 15.43 -28.18
CA SER A 563 22.91 16.82 -28.53
C SER A 563 21.93 17.81 -27.94
N ALA A 564 22.06 18.08 -26.63
CA ALA A 564 21.57 19.34 -26.07
C ALA A 564 22.78 20.19 -25.65
N PRO A 565 22.84 21.48 -26.00
CA PRO A 565 23.88 22.37 -25.51
C PRO A 565 23.74 22.49 -24.00
N ARG A 566 24.89 22.40 -23.29
CA ARG A 566 24.96 22.58 -21.84
C ARG A 566 24.34 23.93 -21.45
N PRO A 567 23.37 24.03 -20.58
CA PRO A 567 23.01 25.31 -19.99
C PRO A 567 24.19 25.76 -19.13
N SER A 568 24.68 26.99 -19.41
CA SER A 568 25.72 27.64 -18.64
C SER A 568 25.31 27.66 -17.16
N ALA A 569 26.17 27.17 -16.30
CA ALA A 569 26.00 27.25 -14.86
C ALA A 569 25.91 28.73 -14.46
N VAL A 570 24.70 29.21 -14.17
CA VAL A 570 24.49 30.48 -13.48
C VAL A 570 24.83 30.22 -12.01
N ALA A 571 26.06 30.55 -11.64
CA ALA A 571 26.45 30.65 -10.26
C ALA A 571 25.66 31.81 -9.62
N VAL A 572 24.75 31.50 -8.76
CA VAL A 572 24.11 32.48 -7.87
C VAL A 572 25.15 32.78 -6.78
N PRO A 573 25.67 34.02 -6.67
CA PRO A 573 26.60 34.35 -5.61
C PRO A 573 25.85 34.37 -4.27
N LEU A 574 26.25 33.50 -3.37
CA LEU A 574 25.90 33.56 -1.95
C LEU A 574 26.65 34.76 -1.34
N ASN A 575 26.04 35.94 -1.34
CA ASN A 575 26.48 37.04 -0.48
C ASN A 575 26.02 36.74 0.94
N VAL A 576 26.87 36.07 1.70
CA VAL A 576 26.79 36.02 3.16
C VAL A 576 27.68 37.14 3.68
N THR A 577 27.09 38.31 3.94
CA THR A 577 27.71 39.31 4.80
C THR A 577 27.57 38.82 6.24
N ALA A 578 28.65 38.27 6.75
CA ALA A 578 28.79 38.00 8.16
C ALA A 578 28.96 39.33 8.90
N THR A 579 27.93 39.80 9.58
CA THR A 579 28.06 40.77 10.68
C THR A 579 28.32 39.97 11.94
N SER A 580 29.58 40.04 12.39
CA SER A 580 30.02 39.58 13.71
C SER A 580 29.46 40.52 14.78
N GLU A 581 28.41 40.13 15.49
CA GLU A 581 28.14 40.69 16.80
C GLU A 581 28.52 39.68 17.86
N VAL A 582 29.55 40.07 18.60
CA VAL A 582 30.04 39.48 19.83
C VAL A 582 28.98 39.65 20.89
N PHE A 583 28.31 38.57 21.30
CA PHE A 583 27.54 38.57 22.54
C PHE A 583 28.32 37.87 23.64
N ASN A 584 28.69 38.71 24.62
CA ASN A 584 29.42 38.42 25.83
C ASN A 584 28.57 37.57 26.78
N SER A 585 29.14 36.47 27.22
CA SER A 585 28.60 35.62 28.28
C SER A 585 28.69 36.36 29.62
N LYS A 586 27.55 36.55 30.31
CA LYS A 586 27.47 36.49 31.80
C LYS A 586 26.03 36.68 32.28
N GLU A 587 25.68 35.78 33.23
CA GLU A 587 24.59 35.90 34.23
C GLU A 587 23.16 35.71 33.70
N MET A 588 22.40 34.73 34.23
CA MET A 588 21.80 34.56 35.58
C MET A 588 20.98 33.26 35.60
N VAL A 589 21.24 32.33 36.36
CA VAL A 589 20.80 31.84 37.68
C VAL A 589 19.34 32.20 38.05
N ILE A 590 18.48 31.16 38.15
CA ILE A 590 17.34 30.89 39.06
C ILE A 590 16.09 31.82 38.97
N ARG A 591 14.96 31.27 38.46
CA ARG A 591 13.77 30.89 39.27
C ARG A 591 12.86 29.98 38.46
#